data_027147bd0171eb0cd9dc33cd73e1beed
#
_entry.id   027147bd0171eb0cd9dc33cd73e1beed
#
_cell.length_a   1.000
_cell.length_b   1.000
_cell.length_c   1.000
_cell.angle_alpha   90.00
_cell.angle_beta   90.00
_cell.angle_gamma   90.00
#
_symmetry.space_group_name_H-M   'P 1'
#
loop_
_entity.id
_entity.type
_entity.pdbx_description
1 polymer ?
#
loop_
_entity_poly.entity_id
_entity_poly.type
_entity_poly.pdbx_seq_one_letter_code
_entity_poly.pdbx_strand_id
1 'polypeptide(L)'
;MIEVRNISKRFGDLQVLNNVSLDVHEGEKLAIIGRSGSGKSVLMKHLVGLLKPDAGHVYVDGQDLCCTSYERLRELRKRFGVLFQGGALFDSMSSFENIAFPLRYFSSLSNAEIDTRVQDCLDLVNLSDVGAKIPSELSGGMRKRVALARAISMEPAYILYDEPTSGLDPETSNTIN
;
A
#
# COMPACT_ATOMS: atom_id res chain seq x y z
N MET A 1 6.03 7.99 12.50
CA MET A 1 7.39 8.16 11.91
C MET A 1 7.92 6.81 11.44
N ILE A 2 8.51 6.73 10.23
CA ILE A 2 9.22 5.54 9.73
C ILE A 2 10.71 5.86 9.71
N GLU A 3 11.52 4.92 10.21
CA GLU A 3 12.97 5.06 10.23
C GLU A 3 13.61 3.82 9.62
N VAL A 4 14.49 4.02 8.65
CA VAL A 4 15.28 2.97 8.03
C VAL A 4 16.73 3.20 8.39
N ARG A 5 17.39 2.19 8.95
CA ARG A 5 18.76 2.27 9.45
C ARG A 5 19.63 1.21 8.79
N ASN A 6 20.45 1.65 7.86
CA ASN A 6 21.53 0.86 7.23
C ASN A 6 21.07 -0.48 6.65
N ILE A 7 19.84 -0.53 6.06
CA ILE A 7 19.33 -1.79 5.50
C ILE A 7 20.11 -2.20 4.25
N SER A 8 20.41 -3.49 4.20
CA SER A 8 21.00 -4.15 3.04
C SER A 8 20.20 -5.38 2.68
N LYS A 9 20.08 -5.67 1.37
CA LYS A 9 19.37 -6.84 0.87
C LYS A 9 20.02 -7.40 -0.38
N ARG A 10 20.24 -8.71 -0.37
CA ARG A 10 20.73 -9.48 -1.53
C ARG A 10 19.71 -10.54 -1.94
N PHE A 11 19.72 -10.89 -3.20
CA PHE A 11 19.02 -12.04 -3.76
C PHE A 11 20.02 -12.85 -4.58
N GLY A 12 20.48 -13.96 -4.04
CA GLY A 12 21.64 -14.67 -4.58
C GLY A 12 22.86 -13.75 -4.61
N ASP A 13 23.48 -13.59 -5.79
CA ASP A 13 24.65 -12.71 -5.96
C ASP A 13 24.31 -11.25 -6.18
N LEU A 14 23.03 -10.92 -6.40
CA LEU A 14 22.60 -9.55 -6.69
C LEU A 14 22.38 -8.76 -5.39
N GLN A 15 23.18 -7.71 -5.16
CA GLN A 15 22.96 -6.71 -4.12
C GLN A 15 21.93 -5.71 -4.59
N VAL A 16 20.73 -5.71 -3.99
CA VAL A 16 19.61 -4.83 -4.39
C VAL A 16 19.54 -3.58 -3.52
N LEU A 17 19.74 -3.73 -2.21
CA LEU A 17 19.85 -2.60 -1.29
C LEU A 17 21.24 -2.69 -0.62
N ASN A 18 21.92 -1.56 -0.51
CA ASN A 18 23.25 -1.47 0.09
C ASN A 18 23.30 -0.27 1.05
N ASN A 19 23.27 -0.57 2.34
CA ASN A 19 23.40 0.40 3.42
C ASN A 19 22.45 1.61 3.29
N VAL A 20 21.17 1.36 2.99
CA VAL A 20 20.16 2.41 2.78
C VAL A 20 19.63 2.89 4.13
N SER A 21 19.62 4.20 4.33
CA SER A 21 19.01 4.85 5.49
C SER A 21 18.13 6.00 5.03
N LEU A 22 16.95 6.16 5.64
CA LEU A 22 16.03 7.27 5.42
C LEU A 22 15.08 7.42 6.60
N ASP A 23 14.49 8.59 6.73
CA ASP A 23 13.43 8.90 7.69
C ASP A 23 12.22 9.45 6.94
N VAL A 24 11.03 9.10 7.43
CA VAL A 24 9.76 9.69 6.96
C VAL A 24 9.01 10.21 8.19
N HIS A 25 8.84 11.52 8.26
CA HIS A 25 8.15 12.17 9.36
C HIS A 25 6.63 12.19 9.15
N GLU A 26 5.89 12.50 10.19
CA GLU A 26 4.44 12.67 10.10
C GLU A 26 4.10 13.84 9.16
N GLY A 27 3.12 13.62 8.26
CA GLY A 27 2.72 14.59 7.25
C GLY A 27 3.69 14.76 6.09
N GLU A 28 4.83 14.08 6.09
CA GLU A 28 5.82 14.17 5.02
C GLU A 28 5.40 13.35 3.79
N LYS A 29 5.66 13.90 2.61
CA LYS A 29 5.56 13.21 1.33
C LYS A 29 6.97 12.96 0.81
N LEU A 30 7.43 11.71 0.87
CA LEU A 30 8.74 11.28 0.38
C LEU A 30 8.61 10.60 -0.99
N ALA A 31 9.28 11.13 -2.01
CA ALA A 31 9.38 10.49 -3.31
C ALA A 31 10.72 9.75 -3.47
N ILE A 32 10.65 8.45 -3.81
CA ILE A 32 11.83 7.64 -4.09
C ILE A 32 11.95 7.49 -5.61
N ILE A 33 12.97 8.12 -6.18
CA ILE A 33 13.21 8.15 -7.63
C ILE A 33 14.37 7.23 -7.99
N GLY A 34 14.24 6.52 -9.11
CA GLY A 34 15.30 5.63 -9.61
C GLY A 34 14.84 4.84 -10.83
N ARG A 35 15.78 4.26 -11.57
CA ARG A 35 15.51 3.42 -12.75
C ARG A 35 14.71 2.18 -12.38
N SER A 36 14.04 1.57 -13.36
CA SER A 36 13.43 0.24 -13.16
C SER A 36 14.49 -0.76 -12.67
N GLY A 37 14.12 -1.60 -11.71
CA GLY A 37 15.05 -2.55 -11.10
C GLY A 37 16.02 -1.99 -10.06
N SER A 38 15.97 -0.68 -9.72
CA SER A 38 16.87 -0.07 -8.71
C SER A 38 16.54 -0.43 -7.25
N GLY A 39 15.54 -1.27 -6.99
CA GLY A 39 15.20 -1.71 -5.65
C GLY A 39 14.09 -0.95 -4.94
N LYS A 40 13.39 0.01 -5.60
CA LYS A 40 12.30 0.81 -5.00
C LYS A 40 11.20 -0.07 -4.37
N SER A 41 10.63 -1.00 -5.13
CA SER A 41 9.60 -1.92 -4.63
C SER A 41 10.15 -2.90 -3.56
N VAL A 42 11.45 -3.23 -3.63
CA VAL A 42 12.11 -4.03 -2.58
C VAL A 42 12.19 -3.22 -1.29
N LEU A 43 12.60 -1.95 -1.35
CA LEU A 43 12.61 -1.06 -0.20
C LEU A 43 11.21 -0.93 0.41
N MET A 44 10.18 -0.66 -0.40
CA MET A 44 8.79 -0.58 0.07
C MET A 44 8.33 -1.85 0.82
N LYS A 45 8.71 -3.04 0.31
CA LYS A 45 8.38 -4.31 1.00
C LYS A 45 9.06 -4.44 2.36
N HIS A 46 10.22 -3.81 2.58
CA HIS A 46 10.84 -3.74 3.90
C HIS A 46 10.09 -2.79 4.84
N LEU A 47 9.58 -1.65 4.33
CA LEU A 47 8.84 -0.67 5.14
C LEU A 47 7.55 -1.25 5.75
N VAL A 48 6.92 -2.22 5.08
CA VAL A 48 5.72 -2.92 5.59
C VAL A 48 6.03 -4.29 6.20
N GLY A 49 7.31 -4.63 6.34
CA GLY A 49 7.75 -5.90 6.91
C GLY A 49 7.39 -7.14 6.08
N LEU A 50 7.10 -6.99 4.77
CA LEU A 50 6.91 -8.13 3.84
C LEU A 50 8.23 -8.81 3.50
N LEU A 51 9.34 -8.08 3.57
CA LEU A 51 10.70 -8.61 3.45
C LEU A 51 11.49 -8.24 4.69
N LYS A 52 12.35 -9.17 5.13
CA LYS A 52 13.33 -8.92 6.18
C LYS A 52 14.66 -8.55 5.53
N PRO A 53 15.34 -7.46 5.96
CA PRO A 53 16.65 -7.12 5.47
C PRO A 53 17.70 -8.15 5.96
N ASP A 54 18.80 -8.25 5.24
CA ASP A 54 19.93 -9.11 5.63
C ASP A 54 20.80 -8.41 6.67
N ALA A 55 20.80 -7.07 6.68
CA ALA A 55 21.44 -6.24 7.70
C ALA A 55 20.63 -4.94 7.87
N GLY A 56 20.75 -4.31 9.05
CA GLY A 56 20.06 -3.08 9.39
C GLY A 56 18.65 -3.32 9.91
N HIS A 57 17.91 -2.23 10.19
CA HIS A 57 16.63 -2.26 10.85
C HIS A 57 15.63 -1.29 10.21
N VAL A 58 14.34 -1.61 10.34
CA VAL A 58 13.23 -0.72 9.97
C VAL A 58 12.35 -0.53 11.20
N TYR A 59 12.16 0.72 11.59
CA TYR A 59 11.31 1.09 12.71
C TYR A 59 10.05 1.80 12.19
N VAL A 60 8.91 1.45 12.75
CA VAL A 60 7.64 2.16 12.55
C VAL A 60 7.12 2.57 13.91
N ASP A 61 7.01 3.89 14.14
CA ASP A 61 6.62 4.47 15.42
C ASP A 61 7.41 3.90 16.59
N GLY A 62 8.74 3.81 16.41
CA GLY A 62 9.68 3.31 17.40
C GLY A 62 9.71 1.78 17.55
N GLN A 63 8.93 1.02 16.77
CA GLN A 63 8.89 -0.43 16.84
C GLN A 63 9.68 -1.07 15.69
N ASP A 64 10.66 -1.91 16.04
CA ASP A 64 11.50 -2.61 15.08
C ASP A 64 10.72 -3.74 14.38
N LEU A 65 10.49 -3.61 13.07
CA LEU A 65 9.81 -4.63 12.25
C LEU A 65 10.65 -5.90 12.11
N CYS A 66 11.97 -5.81 12.24
CA CYS A 66 12.87 -6.94 12.03
C CYS A 66 12.90 -7.93 13.20
N CYS A 67 12.57 -7.44 14.41
CA CYS A 67 12.68 -8.18 15.67
C CYS A 67 11.33 -8.36 16.38
N THR A 68 10.21 -7.98 15.76
CA THR A 68 8.88 -8.06 16.37
C THR A 68 8.20 -9.42 16.14
N SER A 69 7.23 -9.79 17.00
CA SER A 69 6.43 -10.99 16.79
C SER A 69 5.50 -10.85 15.58
N TYR A 70 5.04 -11.98 15.05
CA TYR A 70 4.12 -11.99 13.91
C TYR A 70 2.80 -11.26 14.22
N GLU A 71 2.24 -11.45 15.43
CA GLU A 71 1.02 -10.79 15.88
C GLU A 71 1.21 -9.26 15.88
N ARG A 72 2.32 -8.81 16.44
CA ARG A 72 2.63 -7.38 16.49
C ARG A 72 2.87 -6.79 15.10
N LEU A 73 3.57 -7.54 14.24
CA LEU A 73 3.79 -7.14 12.84
C LEU A 73 2.45 -7.01 12.09
N ARG A 74 1.49 -7.90 12.35
CA ARG A 74 0.15 -7.85 11.78
C ARG A 74 -0.59 -6.56 12.20
N GLU A 75 -0.50 -6.16 13.47
CA GLU A 75 -1.10 -4.92 13.95
C GLU A 75 -0.43 -3.69 13.33
N LEU A 76 0.90 -3.69 13.22
CA LEU A 76 1.62 -2.59 12.55
C LEU A 76 1.23 -2.46 11.07
N ARG A 77 1.02 -3.56 10.37
CA ARG A 77 0.60 -3.55 8.97
C ARG A 77 -0.76 -2.90 8.73
N LYS A 78 -1.68 -2.93 9.69
CA LYS A 78 -2.97 -2.23 9.60
C LYS A 78 -2.82 -0.71 9.49
N ARG A 79 -1.67 -0.16 9.87
CA ARG A 79 -1.36 1.27 9.77
C ARG A 79 -0.93 1.68 8.37
N PHE A 80 -0.76 0.73 7.45
CA PHE A 80 -0.31 0.97 6.09
C PHE A 80 -1.41 0.71 5.06
N GLY A 81 -1.67 1.69 4.21
CA GLY A 81 -2.31 1.50 2.92
C GLY A 81 -1.23 1.29 1.85
N VAL A 82 -1.35 0.25 1.03
CA VAL A 82 -0.37 -0.02 -0.02
C VAL A 82 -1.07 -0.09 -1.37
N LEU A 83 -0.66 0.78 -2.29
CA LEU A 83 -1.05 0.73 -3.69
C LEU A 83 0.09 0.13 -4.52
N PHE A 84 -0.06 -1.12 -4.91
CA PHE A 84 0.89 -1.81 -5.79
C PHE A 84 0.74 -1.39 -7.25
N GLN A 85 1.79 -1.49 -8.04
CA GLN A 85 1.86 -1.12 -9.46
C GLN A 85 0.69 -1.67 -10.31
N GLY A 86 0.26 -2.91 -10.09
CA GLY A 86 -0.88 -3.53 -10.78
C GLY A 86 -2.23 -3.35 -10.07
N GLY A 87 -2.31 -2.60 -8.95
CA GLY A 87 -3.48 -2.49 -8.09
C GLY A 87 -3.71 -3.71 -7.20
N ALA A 88 -3.29 -4.90 -7.60
CA ALA A 88 -3.40 -6.18 -6.87
C ALA A 88 -4.84 -6.43 -6.32
N LEU A 89 -5.86 -6.15 -7.13
CA LEU A 89 -7.25 -6.47 -6.79
C LEU A 89 -7.46 -7.99 -6.88
N PHE A 90 -8.39 -8.49 -6.09
CA PHE A 90 -8.86 -9.86 -6.19
C PHE A 90 -9.83 -9.97 -7.38
N ASP A 91 -9.45 -10.72 -8.40
CA ASP A 91 -10.20 -10.81 -9.66
C ASP A 91 -11.59 -11.44 -9.50
N SER A 92 -11.77 -12.29 -8.49
CA SER A 92 -13.03 -12.97 -8.16
C SER A 92 -13.99 -12.14 -7.29
N MET A 93 -13.57 -10.94 -6.87
CA MET A 93 -14.34 -10.05 -6.01
C MET A 93 -14.76 -8.81 -6.77
N SER A 94 -15.96 -8.30 -6.48
CA SER A 94 -16.42 -6.99 -6.96
C SER A 94 -15.56 -5.86 -6.42
N SER A 95 -15.69 -4.66 -6.96
CA SER A 95 -15.02 -3.45 -6.45
C SER A 95 -15.40 -3.19 -4.99
N PHE A 96 -16.69 -3.33 -4.66
CA PHE A 96 -17.19 -3.24 -3.29
C PHE A 96 -16.49 -4.25 -2.37
N GLU A 97 -16.46 -5.52 -2.75
CA GLU A 97 -15.84 -6.58 -1.96
C GLU A 97 -14.33 -6.40 -1.79
N ASN A 98 -13.64 -5.93 -2.83
CA ASN A 98 -12.22 -5.59 -2.73
C ASN A 98 -11.95 -4.52 -1.67
N ILE A 99 -12.78 -3.46 -1.62
CA ILE A 99 -12.64 -2.37 -0.64
C ILE A 99 -13.10 -2.82 0.75
N ALA A 100 -14.19 -3.59 0.85
CA ALA A 100 -14.71 -4.12 2.10
C ALA A 100 -13.80 -5.19 2.73
N PHE A 101 -12.97 -5.86 1.94
CA PHE A 101 -12.14 -6.97 2.41
C PHE A 101 -11.30 -6.62 3.65
N PRO A 102 -10.44 -5.58 3.65
CA PRO A 102 -9.67 -5.26 4.84
C PRO A 102 -10.55 -4.85 6.04
N LEU A 103 -11.67 -4.17 5.80
CA LEU A 103 -12.60 -3.76 6.85
C LEU A 103 -13.20 -4.97 7.56
N ARG A 104 -13.67 -5.98 6.81
CA ARG A 104 -14.26 -7.22 7.36
C ARG A 104 -13.27 -8.05 8.19
N TYR A 105 -12.00 -8.06 7.81
CA TYR A 105 -10.99 -8.93 8.46
C TYR A 105 -10.20 -8.24 9.56
N PHE A 106 -10.12 -6.91 9.56
CA PHE A 106 -9.18 -6.19 10.43
C PHE A 106 -9.81 -5.06 11.24
N SER A 107 -11.12 -4.78 11.06
CA SER A 107 -11.86 -3.83 11.88
C SER A 107 -12.95 -4.52 12.71
N SER A 108 -13.58 -3.78 13.62
CA SER A 108 -14.75 -4.19 14.40
C SER A 108 -16.05 -3.53 13.88
N LEU A 109 -16.04 -2.96 12.69
CA LEU A 109 -17.19 -2.30 12.10
C LEU A 109 -18.33 -3.28 11.82
N SER A 110 -19.55 -2.86 12.03
CA SER A 110 -20.76 -3.56 11.61
C SER A 110 -20.88 -3.55 10.07
N ASN A 111 -21.72 -4.43 9.51
CA ASN A 111 -21.93 -4.47 8.06
C ASN A 111 -22.41 -3.13 7.51
N ALA A 112 -23.33 -2.43 8.21
CA ALA A 112 -23.85 -1.13 7.79
C ALA A 112 -22.76 -0.05 7.78
N GLU A 113 -21.84 -0.06 8.74
CA GLU A 113 -20.70 0.86 8.78
C GLU A 113 -19.70 0.55 7.67
N ILE A 114 -19.47 -0.75 7.35
CA ILE A 114 -18.63 -1.17 6.22
C ILE A 114 -19.26 -0.68 4.91
N ASP A 115 -20.57 -0.86 4.71
CA ASP A 115 -21.26 -0.43 3.50
C ASP A 115 -21.09 1.08 3.29
N THR A 116 -21.33 1.89 4.33
CA THR A 116 -21.12 3.33 4.30
C THR A 116 -19.66 3.67 3.96
N ARG A 117 -18.72 3.05 4.65
CA ARG A 117 -17.30 3.32 4.46
C ARG A 117 -16.81 2.98 3.05
N VAL A 118 -17.28 1.88 2.48
CA VAL A 118 -16.96 1.51 1.10
C VAL A 118 -17.49 2.53 0.11
N GLN A 119 -18.73 3.02 0.31
CA GLN A 119 -19.31 4.05 -0.54
C GLN A 119 -18.51 5.35 -0.45
N ASP A 120 -18.17 5.81 0.75
CA ASP A 120 -17.32 6.99 0.96
C ASP A 120 -15.96 6.85 0.23
N CYS A 121 -15.34 5.69 0.30
CA CYS A 121 -14.09 5.43 -0.39
C CYS A 121 -14.22 5.43 -1.92
N LEU A 122 -15.33 4.92 -2.46
CA LEU A 122 -15.64 4.97 -3.90
C LEU A 122 -15.87 6.41 -4.37
N ASP A 123 -16.59 7.20 -3.57
CA ASP A 123 -16.87 8.61 -3.88
C ASP A 123 -15.59 9.45 -3.86
N LEU A 124 -14.69 9.22 -2.89
CA LEU A 124 -13.38 9.88 -2.82
C LEU A 124 -12.52 9.66 -4.08
N VAL A 125 -12.67 8.52 -4.76
CA VAL A 125 -11.93 8.22 -5.99
C VAL A 125 -12.76 8.46 -7.26
N ASN A 126 -13.92 9.14 -7.16
CA ASN A 126 -14.85 9.43 -8.26
C ASN A 126 -15.29 8.16 -9.02
N LEU A 127 -15.75 7.14 -8.30
CA LEU A 127 -16.21 5.85 -8.84
C LEU A 127 -17.49 5.33 -8.15
N SER A 128 -18.49 6.20 -7.94
CA SER A 128 -19.72 5.86 -7.19
C SER A 128 -20.50 4.67 -7.77
N ASP A 129 -20.47 4.45 -9.09
CA ASP A 129 -21.33 3.49 -9.80
C ASP A 129 -20.66 2.15 -10.13
N VAL A 130 -19.49 1.84 -9.56
CA VAL A 130 -18.72 0.64 -9.94
C VAL A 130 -18.67 -0.45 -8.87
N GLY A 131 -19.39 -0.28 -7.77
CA GLY A 131 -19.33 -1.20 -6.64
C GLY A 131 -19.56 -2.66 -6.99
N ALA A 132 -20.53 -2.95 -7.88
CA ALA A 132 -20.85 -4.30 -8.32
C ALA A 132 -19.90 -4.89 -9.39
N LYS A 133 -19.06 -4.06 -10.04
CA LYS A 133 -18.17 -4.50 -11.13
C LYS A 133 -16.96 -5.25 -10.60
N ILE A 134 -16.58 -6.32 -11.30
CA ILE A 134 -15.34 -7.06 -11.07
C ILE A 134 -14.16 -6.39 -11.79
N PRO A 135 -12.90 -6.66 -11.43
CA PRO A 135 -11.72 -6.00 -12.03
C PRO A 135 -11.63 -6.13 -13.55
N SER A 136 -12.10 -7.22 -14.15
CA SER A 136 -12.11 -7.41 -15.61
C SER A 136 -13.07 -6.48 -16.37
N GLU A 137 -14.07 -5.90 -15.68
CA GLU A 137 -15.04 -4.96 -16.24
C GLU A 137 -14.61 -3.49 -16.09
N LEU A 138 -13.45 -3.26 -15.47
CA LEU A 138 -12.91 -1.93 -15.20
C LEU A 138 -11.80 -1.57 -16.18
N SER A 139 -11.71 -0.30 -16.56
CA SER A 139 -10.52 0.23 -17.23
C SER A 139 -9.28 0.18 -16.32
N GLY A 140 -8.07 0.31 -16.89
CA GLY A 140 -6.84 0.33 -16.12
C GLY A 140 -6.82 1.43 -15.03
N GLY A 141 -7.31 2.63 -15.39
CA GLY A 141 -7.43 3.73 -14.44
C GLY A 141 -8.47 3.47 -13.35
N MET A 142 -9.63 2.88 -13.69
CA MET A 142 -10.65 2.52 -12.72
C MET A 142 -10.12 1.46 -11.74
N ARG A 143 -9.41 0.42 -12.22
CA ARG A 143 -8.78 -0.59 -11.35
C ARG A 143 -7.84 0.04 -10.33
N LYS A 144 -6.99 0.98 -10.76
CA LYS A 144 -6.07 1.68 -9.84
C LYS A 144 -6.81 2.52 -8.82
N ARG A 145 -7.89 3.23 -9.22
CA ARG A 145 -8.70 4.01 -8.29
C ARG A 145 -9.45 3.12 -7.29
N VAL A 146 -9.97 1.96 -7.68
CA VAL A 146 -10.54 0.96 -6.74
C VAL A 146 -9.45 0.43 -5.79
N ALA A 147 -8.24 0.17 -6.28
CA ALA A 147 -7.13 -0.25 -5.44
C ALA A 147 -6.69 0.84 -4.44
N LEU A 148 -6.74 2.11 -4.85
CA LEU A 148 -6.54 3.25 -3.95
C LEU A 148 -7.64 3.32 -2.88
N ALA A 149 -8.92 3.22 -3.27
CA ALA A 149 -10.05 3.17 -2.35
C ALA A 149 -9.88 2.07 -1.31
N ARG A 150 -9.44 0.86 -1.73
CA ARG A 150 -9.12 -0.22 -0.81
C ARG A 150 -7.95 0.12 0.13
N ALA A 151 -6.90 0.75 -0.39
CA ALA A 151 -5.73 1.10 0.41
C ALA A 151 -6.04 2.12 1.52
N ILE A 152 -6.98 3.04 1.27
CA ILE A 152 -7.37 4.08 2.24
C ILE A 152 -8.55 3.68 3.14
N SER A 153 -9.25 2.57 2.87
CA SER A 153 -10.47 2.18 3.57
C SER A 153 -10.30 2.03 5.09
N MET A 154 -9.13 1.57 5.53
CA MET A 154 -8.77 1.38 6.95
C MET A 154 -8.25 2.67 7.63
N GLU A 155 -8.30 3.84 6.97
CA GLU A 155 -7.72 5.11 7.47
C GLU A 155 -6.26 4.95 7.92
N PRO A 156 -5.38 4.46 7.04
CA PRO A 156 -4.03 4.16 7.42
C PRO A 156 -3.24 5.42 7.80
N ALA A 157 -2.31 5.28 8.75
CA ALA A 157 -1.39 6.35 9.11
C ALA A 157 -0.33 6.62 8.04
N TYR A 158 -0.04 5.62 7.19
CA TYR A 158 0.96 5.67 6.12
C TYR A 158 0.38 5.13 4.83
N ILE A 159 0.62 5.82 3.72
CA ILE A 159 0.25 5.33 2.39
C ILE A 159 1.52 5.15 1.57
N LEU A 160 1.70 3.97 1.00
CA LEU A 160 2.81 3.63 0.12
C LEU A 160 2.30 3.43 -1.30
N TYR A 161 2.90 4.13 -2.25
CA TYR A 161 2.59 4.04 -3.68
C TYR A 161 3.75 3.41 -4.44
N ASP A 162 3.52 2.28 -5.10
CA ASP A 162 4.49 1.64 -5.99
C ASP A 162 4.11 1.94 -7.45
N GLU A 163 4.74 2.97 -8.04
CA GLU A 163 4.50 3.45 -9.40
C GLU A 163 3.01 3.72 -9.70
N PRO A 164 2.32 4.59 -8.93
CA PRO A 164 0.86 4.75 -8.99
C PRO A 164 0.37 5.22 -10.36
N THR A 165 1.17 6.01 -11.08
CA THR A 165 0.79 6.60 -12.38
C THR A 165 1.29 5.79 -13.58
N SER A 166 2.03 4.71 -13.37
CA SER A 166 2.54 3.86 -14.45
C SER A 166 1.42 3.32 -15.33
N GLY A 167 1.46 3.61 -16.64
CA GLY A 167 0.46 3.16 -17.62
C GLY A 167 -0.89 3.85 -17.54
N LEU A 168 -0.99 5.01 -16.87
CA LEU A 168 -2.18 5.87 -16.87
C LEU A 168 -2.01 7.04 -17.84
N ASP A 169 -3.15 7.53 -18.34
CA ASP A 169 -3.23 8.81 -19.03
C ASP A 169 -3.00 9.99 -18.05
N PRO A 170 -2.65 11.20 -18.57
CA PRO A 170 -2.35 12.36 -17.73
C PRO A 170 -3.50 12.80 -16.82
N GLU A 171 -4.76 12.68 -17.26
CA GLU A 171 -5.93 13.10 -16.47
C GLU A 171 -6.13 12.17 -15.27
N THR A 172 -6.06 10.87 -15.48
CA THR A 172 -6.17 9.87 -14.39
C THR A 172 -4.99 9.96 -13.42
N SER A 173 -3.79 10.30 -13.93
CA SER A 173 -2.61 10.52 -13.08
C SER A 173 -2.79 11.67 -12.11
N ASN A 174 -3.44 12.77 -12.52
CA ASN A 174 -3.72 13.92 -11.65
C ASN A 174 -4.74 13.62 -10.54
N THR A 175 -5.61 12.65 -10.73
CA THR A 175 -6.60 12.24 -9.72
C THR A 175 -5.98 11.40 -8.60
N ILE A 176 -4.84 10.75 -8.88
CA ILE A 176 -4.16 9.86 -7.91
C ILE A 176 -3.08 10.62 -7.11
N ASN A 177 -2.53 11.72 -7.64
CA ASN A 177 -1.52 12.55 -6.98
C ASN A 177 -2.15 13.58 -6.04
#